data_098a24de153c77673b05a0822962e677
#
_entry.id   098a24de153c77673b05a0822962e677
#
_cell.length_a   1.000
_cell.length_b   1.000
_cell.length_c   1.000
_cell.angle_alpha   90.00
_cell.angle_beta   90.00
_cell.angle_gamma   90.00
#
_symmetry.space_group_name_H-M   'P 1'
#
loop_
_entity.id
_entity.type
_entity.pdbx_description
1 polymer ?
#
loop_
_entity_poly.entity_id
_entity_poly.type
_entity_poly.pdbx_seq_one_letter_code
_entity_poly.pdbx_strand_id
1 'polypeptide(L)'
;MAEHIRFGAPDYWGQLQEWLGKEDAAERPRLAEMLESEDEREFYSAAFELFLTHFLTEGGWPFERHPELAWTGRHPDYLVHHPGGDFLLEAAVVLDSDEARAQERTRNRLREDVDSVVGPFAAIMTVDGVIPGGYRTRDVSEWLTAQIADLALQPEENVDLRFEGDGFMIKFTVFADEGVEGPVIAIENFTGFRANDVTTHLAIADSLDNKASRYGRPPIPYVVAIDIQTAFPIEAFSLTRSLYGSVQWQFSTPPQGPMVFRGETHARDGMLSAHDGTGRPIRTRISAVAVHKRTHRRDEETLHEMVICHHPAAAVSLSPEIFRSVPQLLLDRADDEGVTLRWADDPAPPRWARRS
;
A
#
# COMPACT_ATOMS: atom_id res chain seq x y z
N MET A 1 -19.59 6.16 -11.16
CA MET A 1 -19.32 7.35 -10.32
C MET A 1 -19.61 7.12 -8.84
N ALA A 2 -20.72 6.50 -8.44
CA ALA A 2 -21.11 6.49 -7.02
C ALA A 2 -20.31 5.53 -6.08
N GLU A 3 -19.74 4.46 -6.56
CA GLU A 3 -19.04 3.50 -5.68
C GLU A 3 -17.57 3.85 -5.42
N HIS A 4 -16.86 4.41 -6.40
CA HIS A 4 -15.45 4.78 -6.23
C HIS A 4 -15.26 5.96 -5.26
N ILE A 5 -16.25 6.85 -5.17
CA ILE A 5 -16.24 8.00 -4.26
C ILE A 5 -16.60 7.59 -2.82
N ARG A 6 -17.28 6.45 -2.63
CA ARG A 6 -17.72 5.99 -1.30
C ARG A 6 -16.59 5.62 -0.34
N PHE A 7 -15.39 5.40 -0.83
CA PHE A 7 -14.21 5.07 -0.02
C PHE A 7 -13.26 6.26 0.20
N GLY A 8 -13.57 7.43 -0.34
CA GLY A 8 -12.80 8.66 -0.15
C GLY A 8 -13.48 9.62 0.83
N ALA A 9 -12.71 10.52 1.44
CA ALA A 9 -13.27 11.65 2.12
C ALA A 9 -14.19 12.43 1.16
N PRO A 10 -15.31 13.02 1.63
CA PRO A 10 -16.24 13.76 0.77
C PRO A 10 -15.56 14.83 -0.09
N ASP A 11 -14.44 15.38 0.39
CA ASP A 11 -13.70 16.45 -0.29
C ASP A 11 -12.75 15.95 -1.38
N TYR A 12 -12.48 14.64 -1.46
CA TYR A 12 -11.52 14.13 -2.45
C TYR A 12 -11.97 14.37 -3.90
N TRP A 13 -13.25 14.22 -4.18
CA TRP A 13 -13.78 14.53 -5.51
C TRP A 13 -13.63 16.00 -5.85
N GLY A 14 -13.89 16.89 -4.89
CA GLY A 14 -13.68 18.33 -5.05
C GLY A 14 -12.23 18.67 -5.37
N GLN A 15 -11.29 18.00 -4.69
CA GLN A 15 -9.85 18.15 -4.94
C GLN A 15 -9.46 17.69 -6.36
N LEU A 16 -9.96 16.53 -6.81
CA LEU A 16 -9.73 16.05 -8.18
C LEU A 16 -10.28 17.01 -9.23
N GLN A 17 -11.48 17.58 -9.01
CA GLN A 17 -12.08 18.56 -9.91
C GLN A 17 -11.28 19.86 -9.93
N GLU A 18 -10.74 20.31 -8.81
CA GLU A 18 -9.86 21.47 -8.73
C GLU A 18 -8.58 21.25 -9.54
N TRP A 19 -7.93 20.08 -9.37
CA TRP A 19 -6.73 19.75 -10.12
C TRP A 19 -7.01 19.60 -11.62
N LEU A 20 -8.11 18.94 -11.99
CA LEU A 20 -8.57 18.82 -13.38
C LEU A 20 -8.81 20.20 -14.02
N GLY A 21 -9.35 21.15 -13.23
CA GLY A 21 -9.55 22.53 -13.70
C GLY A 21 -8.25 23.27 -14.04
N LYS A 22 -7.13 22.88 -13.43
CA LYS A 22 -5.79 23.44 -13.66
C LYS A 22 -5.05 22.77 -14.83
N GLU A 23 -5.54 21.64 -15.33
CA GLU A 23 -4.94 20.91 -16.43
C GLU A 23 -5.03 21.69 -17.76
N ASP A 24 -4.09 21.42 -18.66
CA ASP A 24 -4.12 22.00 -19.99
C ASP A 24 -5.31 21.50 -20.83
N ALA A 25 -5.62 22.24 -21.90
CA ALA A 25 -6.79 21.97 -22.73
C ALA A 25 -6.69 20.63 -23.51
N ALA A 26 -5.48 20.11 -23.71
CA ALA A 26 -5.26 18.86 -24.44
C ALA A 26 -5.52 17.64 -23.57
N GLU A 27 -5.05 17.64 -22.31
CA GLU A 27 -5.15 16.51 -21.39
C GLU A 27 -6.48 16.46 -20.62
N ARG A 28 -7.09 17.61 -20.33
CA ARG A 28 -8.31 17.70 -19.53
C ARG A 28 -9.46 16.81 -20.01
N PRO A 29 -9.81 16.72 -21.31
CA PRO A 29 -10.90 15.86 -21.75
C PRO A 29 -10.62 14.38 -21.48
N ARG A 30 -9.40 13.90 -21.73
CA ARG A 30 -8.97 12.52 -21.49
C ARG A 30 -9.07 12.16 -20.00
N LEU A 31 -8.50 13.02 -19.15
CA LEU A 31 -8.52 12.80 -17.71
C LEU A 31 -9.94 12.86 -17.13
N ALA A 32 -10.79 13.76 -17.65
CA ALA A 32 -12.19 13.84 -17.26
C ALA A 32 -12.96 12.54 -17.59
N GLU A 33 -12.78 12.01 -18.81
CA GLU A 33 -13.38 10.74 -19.24
C GLU A 33 -12.92 9.58 -18.34
N MET A 34 -11.63 9.48 -18.05
CA MET A 34 -11.09 8.43 -17.17
C MET A 34 -11.60 8.57 -15.73
N LEU A 35 -11.79 9.77 -15.19
CA LEU A 35 -12.37 9.99 -13.85
C LEU A 35 -13.85 9.60 -13.78
N GLU A 36 -14.56 9.61 -14.90
CA GLU A 36 -15.97 9.19 -14.98
C GLU A 36 -16.12 7.70 -15.30
N SER A 37 -15.01 7.01 -15.62
CA SER A 37 -15.01 5.58 -15.96
C SER A 37 -15.51 4.71 -14.79
N GLU A 38 -16.21 3.63 -15.11
CA GLU A 38 -16.56 2.57 -14.17
C GLU A 38 -15.37 1.63 -13.89
N ASP A 39 -14.34 1.67 -14.73
CA ASP A 39 -13.09 0.93 -14.51
C ASP A 39 -12.25 1.63 -13.44
N GLU A 40 -12.10 0.98 -12.29
CA GLU A 40 -11.30 1.48 -11.18
C GLU A 40 -9.85 1.81 -11.59
N ARG A 41 -9.28 1.05 -12.51
CA ARG A 41 -7.92 1.28 -12.98
C ARG A 41 -7.81 2.61 -13.75
N GLU A 42 -8.77 2.90 -14.61
CA GLU A 42 -8.82 4.17 -15.33
C GLU A 42 -9.02 5.34 -14.36
N PHE A 43 -9.99 5.20 -13.45
CA PHE A 43 -10.25 6.22 -12.42
C PHE A 43 -8.99 6.53 -11.59
N TYR A 44 -8.36 5.50 -10.99
CA TYR A 44 -7.19 5.74 -10.15
C TYR A 44 -5.96 6.18 -10.94
N SER A 45 -5.82 5.75 -12.20
CA SER A 45 -4.76 6.25 -13.08
C SER A 45 -4.91 7.75 -13.33
N ALA A 46 -6.11 8.22 -13.68
CA ALA A 46 -6.38 9.65 -13.88
C ALA A 46 -6.18 10.45 -12.59
N ALA A 47 -6.69 9.95 -11.46
CA ALA A 47 -6.52 10.59 -10.16
C ALA A 47 -5.04 10.71 -9.77
N PHE A 48 -4.23 9.69 -10.06
CA PHE A 48 -2.81 9.71 -9.77
C PHE A 48 -2.03 10.62 -10.73
N GLU A 49 -2.36 10.64 -12.02
CA GLU A 49 -1.77 11.59 -12.97
C GLU A 49 -2.06 13.04 -12.56
N LEU A 50 -3.28 13.35 -12.12
CA LEU A 50 -3.63 14.69 -11.59
C LEU A 50 -2.81 15.03 -10.34
N PHE A 51 -2.66 14.09 -9.41
CA PHE A 51 -1.81 14.29 -8.25
C PHE A 51 -0.36 14.56 -8.64
N LEU A 52 0.22 13.76 -9.53
CA LEU A 52 1.62 13.96 -9.97
C LEU A 52 1.82 15.30 -10.65
N THR A 53 0.90 15.72 -11.53
CA THR A 53 0.95 17.04 -12.17
C THR A 53 0.90 18.16 -11.15
N HIS A 54 -0.02 18.05 -10.18
CA HIS A 54 -0.13 19.02 -9.09
C HIS A 54 1.17 19.04 -8.26
N PHE A 55 1.68 17.89 -7.88
CA PHE A 55 2.92 17.76 -7.11
C PHE A 55 4.12 18.40 -7.82
N LEU A 56 4.30 18.13 -9.11
CA LEU A 56 5.38 18.73 -9.92
C LEU A 56 5.21 20.25 -10.04
N THR A 57 3.98 20.72 -10.23
CA THR A 57 3.65 22.14 -10.36
C THR A 57 3.90 22.89 -9.05
N GLU A 58 3.44 22.38 -7.92
CA GLU A 58 3.66 22.97 -6.59
C GLU A 58 5.16 22.95 -6.21
N GLY A 59 5.90 21.92 -6.66
CA GLY A 59 7.35 21.85 -6.51
C GLY A 59 8.09 22.87 -7.39
N GLY A 60 7.40 23.53 -8.31
CA GLY A 60 8.00 24.47 -9.27
C GLY A 60 8.91 23.78 -10.29
N TRP A 61 8.65 22.50 -10.60
CA TRP A 61 9.46 21.71 -11.52
C TRP A 61 8.83 21.71 -12.91
N PRO A 62 9.46 22.35 -13.93
CA PRO A 62 8.99 22.25 -15.30
C PRO A 62 9.02 20.80 -15.77
N PHE A 63 8.03 20.43 -16.56
CA PHE A 63 7.93 19.08 -17.10
C PHE A 63 7.28 19.07 -18.50
N GLU A 64 7.61 18.05 -19.27
CA GLU A 64 6.94 17.71 -20.52
C GLU A 64 6.13 16.42 -20.32
N ARG A 65 4.89 16.42 -20.81
CA ARG A 65 4.04 15.21 -20.83
C ARG A 65 4.27 14.43 -22.10
N HIS A 66 4.32 13.11 -21.97
CA HIS A 66 4.47 12.18 -23.10
C HIS A 66 5.56 12.58 -24.09
N PRO A 67 6.77 13.00 -23.62
CA PRO A 67 7.81 13.50 -24.49
C PRO A 67 8.30 12.42 -25.47
N GLU A 68 8.69 12.85 -26.65
CA GLU A 68 9.43 11.99 -27.57
C GLU A 68 10.88 11.86 -27.12
N LEU A 69 11.30 10.63 -26.83
CA LEU A 69 12.67 10.37 -26.41
C LEU A 69 13.55 9.95 -27.59
N ALA A 70 14.67 10.63 -27.77
CA ALA A 70 15.58 10.40 -28.90
C ALA A 70 16.15 8.95 -28.99
N TRP A 71 16.11 8.18 -27.89
CA TRP A 71 16.68 6.82 -27.81
C TRP A 71 15.63 5.70 -27.79
N THR A 72 14.34 6.02 -27.82
CA THR A 72 13.27 5.04 -27.85
C THR A 72 12.03 5.62 -28.54
N GLY A 73 11.24 4.78 -29.19
CA GLY A 73 9.96 5.20 -29.78
C GLY A 73 8.81 5.19 -28.76
N ARG A 74 9.10 5.13 -27.47
CA ARG A 74 8.09 5.14 -26.39
C ARG A 74 8.10 6.48 -25.66
N HIS A 75 6.95 6.86 -25.14
CA HIS A 75 6.74 8.11 -24.43
C HIS A 75 6.54 7.80 -22.95
N PRO A 76 7.40 8.30 -22.03
CA PRO A 76 7.11 8.27 -20.59
C PRO A 76 5.98 9.23 -20.26
N ASP A 77 5.40 9.11 -19.09
CA ASP A 77 4.34 10.02 -18.68
C ASP A 77 4.88 11.45 -18.50
N TYR A 78 6.11 11.59 -17.96
CA TYR A 78 6.75 12.88 -17.77
C TYR A 78 8.27 12.84 -18.03
N LEU A 79 8.79 13.90 -18.62
CA LEU A 79 10.19 14.32 -18.52
C LEU A 79 10.23 15.55 -17.62
N VAL A 80 10.87 15.43 -16.48
CA VAL A 80 10.92 16.50 -15.48
C VAL A 80 12.28 17.21 -15.55
N HIS A 81 12.24 18.53 -15.65
CA HIS A 81 13.42 19.41 -15.68
C HIS A 81 13.67 19.97 -14.29
N HIS A 82 14.73 19.50 -13.63
CA HIS A 82 15.07 19.94 -12.29
C HIS A 82 16.51 20.51 -12.26
N PRO A 83 16.78 21.58 -11.48
CA PRO A 83 18.14 22.14 -11.38
C PRO A 83 19.21 21.12 -10.97
N GLY A 84 18.84 20.06 -10.26
CA GLY A 84 19.72 18.95 -9.86
C GLY A 84 19.89 17.87 -10.95
N GLY A 85 19.27 18.02 -12.11
CA GLY A 85 19.30 17.10 -13.25
C GLY A 85 17.92 16.62 -13.67
N ASP A 86 17.75 16.44 -14.98
CA ASP A 86 16.50 15.93 -15.56
C ASP A 86 16.30 14.45 -15.21
N PHE A 87 15.02 14.04 -15.12
CA PHE A 87 14.67 12.63 -14.90
C PHE A 87 13.34 12.27 -15.58
N LEU A 88 13.19 11.00 -15.92
CA LEU A 88 11.93 10.44 -16.37
C LEU A 88 11.07 10.04 -15.17
N LEU A 89 9.76 10.31 -15.26
CA LEU A 89 8.78 9.88 -14.28
C LEU A 89 7.67 9.11 -15.00
N GLU A 90 7.37 7.93 -14.50
CA GLU A 90 6.33 7.03 -15.02
C GLU A 90 5.35 6.71 -13.92
N ALA A 91 4.07 6.93 -14.17
CA ALA A 91 3.00 6.62 -13.24
C ALA A 91 2.56 5.15 -13.35
N ALA A 92 2.24 4.55 -12.22
CA ALA A 92 1.63 3.23 -12.16
C ALA A 92 0.68 3.14 -10.98
N VAL A 93 -0.46 2.51 -11.18
CA VAL A 93 -1.41 2.22 -10.10
C VAL A 93 -1.34 0.75 -9.77
N VAL A 94 -1.18 0.46 -8.49
CA VAL A 94 -1.20 -0.89 -7.93
C VAL A 94 -2.55 -1.10 -7.27
N LEU A 95 -3.35 -1.98 -7.87
CA LEU A 95 -4.66 -2.39 -7.37
C LEU A 95 -4.59 -3.80 -6.81
N ASP A 96 -5.47 -4.10 -5.88
CA ASP A 96 -5.69 -5.48 -5.46
C ASP A 96 -6.14 -6.33 -6.65
N SER A 97 -5.81 -7.63 -6.60
CA SER A 97 -6.37 -8.59 -7.52
C SER A 97 -7.90 -8.68 -7.37
N ASP A 98 -8.60 -9.14 -8.40
CA ASP A 98 -10.06 -9.37 -8.32
C ASP A 98 -10.44 -10.30 -7.17
N GLU A 99 -9.58 -11.29 -6.90
CA GLU A 99 -9.74 -12.22 -5.79
C GLU A 99 -9.60 -11.51 -4.43
N ALA A 100 -8.55 -10.70 -4.24
CA ALA A 100 -8.35 -9.93 -3.01
C ALA A 100 -9.50 -8.95 -2.77
N ARG A 101 -9.97 -8.28 -3.82
CA ARG A 101 -11.15 -7.40 -3.74
C ARG A 101 -12.43 -8.15 -3.41
N ALA A 102 -12.62 -9.37 -3.95
CA ALA A 102 -13.76 -10.20 -3.61
C ALA A 102 -13.71 -10.66 -2.14
N GLN A 103 -12.54 -11.00 -1.64
CA GLN A 103 -12.32 -11.34 -0.23
C GLN A 103 -12.62 -10.14 0.68
N GLU A 104 -12.16 -8.95 0.33
CA GLU A 104 -12.42 -7.73 1.09
C GLU A 104 -13.91 -7.38 1.13
N ARG A 105 -14.62 -7.47 -0.01
CA ARG A 105 -16.08 -7.30 -0.01
C ARG A 105 -16.77 -8.31 0.89
N THR A 106 -16.30 -9.56 0.89
CA THR A 106 -16.85 -10.61 1.76
C THR A 106 -16.59 -10.29 3.22
N ARG A 107 -15.40 -9.79 3.57
CA ARG A 107 -15.04 -9.36 4.92
C ARG A 107 -15.90 -8.20 5.40
N ASN A 108 -16.12 -7.20 4.56
CA ASN A 108 -16.97 -6.05 4.91
C ASN A 108 -18.42 -6.47 5.15
N ARG A 109 -18.95 -7.38 4.32
CA ARG A 109 -20.28 -7.98 4.54
C ARG A 109 -20.33 -8.79 5.84
N LEU A 110 -19.29 -9.58 6.12
CA LEU A 110 -19.23 -10.32 7.38
C LEU A 110 -19.32 -9.37 8.58
N ARG A 111 -18.59 -8.25 8.53
CA ARG A 111 -18.65 -7.22 9.58
C ARG A 111 -20.07 -6.66 9.70
N GLU A 112 -20.69 -6.25 8.59
CA GLU A 112 -22.04 -5.72 8.58
C GLU A 112 -23.06 -6.75 9.12
N ASP A 113 -22.96 -8.02 8.70
CA ASP A 113 -23.85 -9.09 9.15
C ASP A 113 -23.66 -9.38 10.64
N VAL A 114 -22.42 -9.39 11.15
CA VAL A 114 -22.12 -9.61 12.59
C VAL A 114 -22.56 -8.41 13.42
N ASP A 115 -22.32 -7.17 12.94
CA ASP A 115 -22.78 -5.93 13.61
C ASP A 115 -24.31 -5.85 13.69
N SER A 116 -25.03 -6.58 12.85
CA SER A 116 -26.50 -6.68 12.90
C SER A 116 -27.02 -7.60 14.02
N VAL A 117 -26.17 -8.42 14.62
CA VAL A 117 -26.53 -9.30 15.73
C VAL A 117 -26.71 -8.47 17.00
N VAL A 118 -27.92 -8.50 17.56
CA VAL A 118 -28.29 -7.73 18.75
C VAL A 118 -28.37 -8.61 19.97
N GLY A 119 -27.82 -8.14 21.09
CA GLY A 119 -27.86 -8.84 22.36
C GLY A 119 -27.15 -8.08 23.46
N PRO A 120 -27.30 -8.47 24.74
CA PRO A 120 -26.62 -7.85 25.87
C PRO A 120 -25.15 -8.31 25.97
N PHE A 121 -24.44 -8.30 24.86
CA PHE A 121 -23.08 -8.86 24.75
C PHE A 121 -22.20 -7.94 23.91
N ALA A 122 -20.92 -7.91 24.25
CA ALA A 122 -19.85 -7.45 23.38
C ALA A 122 -19.04 -8.68 22.91
N ALA A 123 -18.47 -8.62 21.71
CA ALA A 123 -17.63 -9.71 21.21
C ALA A 123 -16.38 -9.20 20.51
N ILE A 124 -15.29 -9.93 20.65
CA ILE A 124 -14.08 -9.79 19.83
C ILE A 124 -14.11 -10.89 18.78
N MET A 125 -14.13 -10.49 17.50
CA MET A 125 -14.04 -11.40 16.39
C MET A 125 -12.58 -11.55 15.93
N THR A 126 -12.13 -12.78 15.79
CA THR A 126 -10.81 -13.12 15.23
C THR A 126 -11.04 -14.10 14.08
N VAL A 127 -10.45 -13.82 12.92
CA VAL A 127 -10.50 -14.69 11.76
C VAL A 127 -9.13 -15.33 11.53
N ASP A 128 -9.09 -16.62 11.44
CA ASP A 128 -7.93 -17.44 11.08
C ASP A 128 -8.19 -18.12 9.72
N GLY A 129 -7.22 -18.02 8.81
CA GLY A 129 -7.40 -18.49 7.44
C GLY A 129 -8.00 -17.42 6.51
N VAL A 130 -8.40 -17.82 5.31
CA VAL A 130 -8.91 -16.94 4.26
C VAL A 130 -10.37 -17.25 3.96
N ILE A 131 -11.25 -16.27 4.20
CA ILE A 131 -12.66 -16.40 3.81
C ILE A 131 -12.74 -16.25 2.29
N PRO A 132 -13.26 -17.25 1.56
CA PRO A 132 -13.39 -17.17 0.11
C PRO A 132 -14.23 -15.99 -0.35
N GLY A 133 -13.84 -15.37 -1.47
CA GLY A 133 -14.63 -14.32 -2.11
C GLY A 133 -16.03 -14.87 -2.46
N GLY A 134 -17.07 -14.13 -2.06
CA GLY A 134 -18.46 -14.54 -2.29
C GLY A 134 -19.04 -15.53 -1.27
N TYR A 135 -18.30 -15.80 -0.18
CA TYR A 135 -18.84 -16.59 0.93
C TYR A 135 -20.13 -15.95 1.49
N ARG A 136 -21.09 -16.79 1.89
CA ARG A 136 -22.38 -16.35 2.45
C ARG A 136 -22.22 -15.98 3.93
N THR A 137 -21.81 -14.75 4.19
CA THR A 137 -21.49 -14.23 5.54
C THR A 137 -22.67 -14.25 6.51
N ARG A 138 -23.90 -14.25 5.99
CA ARG A 138 -25.12 -14.38 6.78
C ARG A 138 -25.21 -15.70 7.55
N ASP A 139 -24.61 -16.78 7.06
CA ASP A 139 -24.56 -18.05 7.77
C ASP A 139 -23.80 -17.92 9.10
N VAL A 140 -22.79 -17.04 9.15
CA VAL A 140 -22.03 -16.74 10.36
C VAL A 140 -22.88 -15.97 11.37
N SER A 141 -23.57 -14.91 10.93
CA SER A 141 -24.40 -14.10 11.83
C SER A 141 -25.63 -14.88 12.34
N GLU A 142 -26.27 -15.70 11.49
CA GLU A 142 -27.38 -16.60 11.90
C GLU A 142 -26.88 -17.63 12.94
N TRP A 143 -25.70 -18.24 12.70
CA TRP A 143 -25.10 -19.16 13.65
C TRP A 143 -24.73 -18.45 14.97
N LEU A 144 -24.12 -17.27 14.91
CA LEU A 144 -23.74 -16.49 16.10
C LEU A 144 -24.99 -16.12 16.92
N THR A 145 -26.05 -15.69 16.27
CA THR A 145 -27.35 -15.39 16.90
C THR A 145 -27.90 -16.57 17.67
N ALA A 146 -27.85 -17.77 17.05
CA ALA A 146 -28.31 -19.00 17.71
C ALA A 146 -27.45 -19.38 18.90
N GLN A 147 -26.11 -19.22 18.81
CA GLN A 147 -25.22 -19.51 19.94
C GLN A 147 -25.44 -18.54 21.10
N ILE A 148 -25.63 -17.26 20.81
CA ILE A 148 -25.81 -16.21 21.83
C ILE A 148 -27.16 -16.37 22.54
N ALA A 149 -28.20 -16.81 21.85
CA ALA A 149 -29.53 -16.98 22.45
C ALA A 149 -29.57 -17.98 23.62
N ASP A 150 -28.67 -18.95 23.62
CA ASP A 150 -28.55 -19.98 24.63
C ASP A 150 -27.50 -19.64 25.74
N LEU A 151 -26.80 -18.50 25.59
CA LEU A 151 -25.77 -18.09 26.55
C LEU A 151 -26.36 -17.37 27.77
N ALA A 152 -26.10 -17.89 28.96
CA ALA A 152 -26.36 -17.25 30.24
C ALA A 152 -25.02 -16.84 30.87
N LEU A 153 -24.42 -15.74 30.38
CA LEU A 153 -23.15 -15.25 30.92
C LEU A 153 -23.37 -14.46 32.21
N GLN A 154 -22.50 -14.70 33.19
CA GLN A 154 -22.41 -13.86 34.37
C GLN A 154 -21.50 -12.67 34.10
N PRO A 155 -21.70 -11.54 34.81
CA PRO A 155 -20.72 -10.44 34.76
C PRO A 155 -19.30 -10.99 35.00
N GLU A 156 -18.33 -10.52 34.22
CA GLU A 156 -16.91 -10.94 34.23
C GLU A 156 -16.60 -12.31 33.58
N GLU A 157 -17.60 -13.05 33.12
CA GLU A 157 -17.37 -14.24 32.31
C GLU A 157 -17.18 -13.92 30.83
N ASN A 158 -16.35 -14.72 30.18
CA ASN A 158 -16.28 -14.73 28.72
C ASN A 158 -16.37 -16.15 28.16
N VAL A 159 -16.90 -16.31 26.97
CA VAL A 159 -17.01 -17.57 26.25
C VAL A 159 -16.44 -17.45 24.86
N ASP A 160 -15.61 -18.43 24.51
CA ASP A 160 -15.08 -18.56 23.15
C ASP A 160 -16.02 -19.42 22.30
N LEU A 161 -16.62 -18.81 21.29
CA LEU A 161 -17.41 -19.47 20.26
C LEU A 161 -16.57 -19.62 19.00
N ARG A 162 -16.71 -20.75 18.28
CA ARG A 162 -15.94 -21.02 17.06
C ARG A 162 -16.87 -21.42 15.93
N PHE A 163 -16.76 -20.69 14.83
CA PHE A 163 -17.39 -21.04 13.55
C PHE A 163 -16.31 -21.57 12.61
N GLU A 164 -16.50 -22.81 12.11
CA GLU A 164 -15.56 -23.45 11.19
C GLU A 164 -16.14 -23.40 9.76
N GLY A 165 -15.39 -22.79 8.84
CA GLY A 165 -15.66 -22.80 7.41
C GLY A 165 -14.62 -23.63 6.66
N ASP A 166 -14.78 -23.75 5.36
CA ASP A 166 -13.81 -24.42 4.50
C ASP A 166 -12.56 -23.54 4.30
N GLY A 167 -11.48 -23.92 4.95
CA GLY A 167 -10.20 -23.21 4.90
C GLY A 167 -10.10 -21.97 5.82
N PHE A 168 -11.08 -21.71 6.67
CA PHE A 168 -11.03 -20.63 7.66
C PHE A 168 -11.78 -20.98 8.95
N MET A 169 -11.45 -20.26 10.01
CA MET A 169 -12.13 -20.32 11.30
C MET A 169 -12.40 -18.91 11.81
N ILE A 170 -13.59 -18.67 12.33
CA ILE A 170 -13.93 -17.43 13.02
C ILE A 170 -14.14 -17.74 14.50
N LYS A 171 -13.37 -17.05 15.33
CA LYS A 171 -13.49 -17.12 16.79
C LYS A 171 -14.16 -15.84 17.28
N PHE A 172 -15.19 -16.00 18.12
CA PHE A 172 -15.80 -14.91 18.86
C PHE A 172 -15.52 -15.12 20.35
N THR A 173 -14.84 -14.18 20.97
CA THR A 173 -14.74 -14.10 22.43
C THR A 173 -15.85 -13.16 22.91
N VAL A 174 -16.90 -13.73 23.47
CA VAL A 174 -18.14 -13.03 23.87
C VAL A 174 -18.08 -12.70 25.34
N PHE A 175 -18.40 -11.45 25.69
CA PHE A 175 -18.42 -10.91 27.06
C PHE A 175 -19.84 -10.49 27.41
N ALA A 176 -20.26 -10.70 28.65
CA ALA A 176 -21.49 -10.12 29.17
C ALA A 176 -21.35 -8.61 29.26
N ASP A 177 -22.31 -7.87 28.73
CA ASP A 177 -22.37 -6.42 28.84
C ASP A 177 -23.80 -5.99 29.18
N GLU A 178 -24.07 -5.73 30.47
CA GLU A 178 -25.40 -5.38 30.98
C GLU A 178 -25.83 -3.95 30.57
N GLY A 179 -24.91 -3.15 29.97
CA GLY A 179 -25.13 -1.72 29.65
C GLY A 179 -25.50 -1.44 28.21
N VAL A 180 -25.43 -2.42 27.32
CA VAL A 180 -25.57 -2.20 25.87
C VAL A 180 -26.80 -2.96 25.34
N GLU A 181 -27.92 -2.27 25.16
CA GLU A 181 -28.95 -2.68 24.20
C GLU A 181 -28.47 -2.22 22.80
N GLY A 182 -27.56 -2.96 22.18
CA GLY A 182 -27.00 -2.55 20.90
C GLY A 182 -26.36 -3.70 20.12
N PRO A 183 -25.83 -3.42 18.95
CA PRO A 183 -25.13 -4.42 18.16
C PRO A 183 -23.92 -4.93 18.93
N VAL A 184 -23.64 -6.22 18.80
CA VAL A 184 -22.42 -6.85 19.30
C VAL A 184 -21.24 -6.11 18.67
N ILE A 185 -20.52 -5.30 19.43
CA ILE A 185 -19.36 -4.56 18.93
C ILE A 185 -18.24 -5.58 18.75
N ALA A 186 -18.05 -6.03 17.53
CA ALA A 186 -16.95 -6.91 17.18
C ALA A 186 -15.68 -6.08 16.98
N ILE A 187 -14.74 -6.19 17.91
CA ILE A 187 -13.36 -5.76 17.67
C ILE A 187 -12.71 -6.84 16.80
N GLU A 188 -12.28 -6.44 15.63
CA GLU A 188 -11.77 -7.34 14.63
C GLU A 188 -10.24 -7.51 14.79
N ASN A 189 -9.80 -8.75 14.90
CA ASN A 189 -8.38 -9.09 14.82
C ASN A 189 -8.20 -10.19 13.77
N PHE A 190 -7.61 -9.85 12.60
CA PHE A 190 -7.33 -10.81 11.54
C PHE A 190 -5.91 -11.35 11.69
N THR A 191 -5.77 -12.61 12.11
CA THR A 191 -4.47 -13.29 12.14
C THR A 191 -4.03 -13.81 10.77
N GLY A 192 -4.95 -13.85 9.79
CA GLY A 192 -4.70 -14.22 8.39
C GLY A 192 -3.94 -13.18 7.55
N PHE A 193 -3.35 -12.17 8.17
CA PHE A 193 -2.64 -11.03 7.56
C PHE A 193 -1.50 -11.42 6.61
N ARG A 194 -0.96 -12.64 6.72
CA ARG A 194 0.19 -13.07 5.89
C ARG A 194 -0.13 -13.30 4.42
N ALA A 195 -1.35 -13.69 4.08
CA ALA A 195 -1.72 -13.95 2.68
C ALA A 195 -1.87 -12.66 1.85
N ASN A 196 -2.41 -11.60 2.48
CA ASN A 196 -2.65 -10.32 1.80
C ASN A 196 -1.36 -9.49 1.61
N ASP A 197 -0.40 -9.61 2.54
CA ASP A 197 0.92 -9.00 2.41
C ASP A 197 1.67 -9.58 1.19
N VAL A 198 1.50 -10.86 0.92
CA VAL A 198 2.08 -11.52 -0.27
C VAL A 198 1.43 -11.03 -1.56
N THR A 199 0.10 -10.82 -1.61
CA THR A 199 -0.59 -10.37 -2.84
C THR A 199 -0.23 -8.93 -3.20
N THR A 200 -0.16 -8.03 -2.23
CA THR A 200 0.28 -6.64 -2.44
C THR A 200 1.75 -6.58 -2.89
N HIS A 201 2.62 -7.39 -2.27
CA HIS A 201 4.01 -7.51 -2.68
C HIS A 201 4.15 -7.95 -4.15
N LEU A 202 3.39 -8.96 -4.58
CA LEU A 202 3.40 -9.43 -5.96
C LEU A 202 2.85 -8.37 -6.92
N ALA A 203 1.78 -7.67 -6.56
CA ALA A 203 1.19 -6.62 -7.39
C ALA A 203 2.15 -5.43 -7.61
N ILE A 204 2.90 -5.05 -6.57
CA ILE A 204 3.97 -4.04 -6.68
C ILE A 204 5.07 -4.56 -7.61
N ALA A 205 5.51 -5.81 -7.39
CA ALA A 205 6.56 -6.44 -8.19
C ALA A 205 6.20 -6.49 -9.68
N ASP A 206 5.01 -6.96 -10.01
CA ASP A 206 4.51 -7.06 -11.38
C ASP A 206 4.41 -5.68 -12.05
N SER A 207 3.91 -4.69 -11.32
CA SER A 207 3.83 -3.31 -11.81
C SER A 207 5.21 -2.74 -12.15
N LEU A 208 6.19 -2.92 -11.26
CA LEU A 208 7.56 -2.45 -11.47
C LEU A 208 8.28 -3.22 -12.58
N ASP A 209 8.09 -4.54 -12.72
CA ASP A 209 8.68 -5.34 -13.79
C ASP A 209 8.20 -4.92 -15.17
N ASN A 210 6.90 -4.64 -15.31
CA ASN A 210 6.31 -4.14 -16.54
C ASN A 210 6.90 -2.77 -16.94
N LYS A 211 7.22 -1.91 -15.97
CA LYS A 211 7.79 -0.58 -16.21
C LYS A 211 9.31 -0.63 -16.39
N ALA A 212 10.04 -1.50 -15.67
CA ALA A 212 11.51 -1.56 -15.66
C ALA A 212 12.15 -1.77 -17.04
N SER A 213 11.48 -2.49 -17.93
CA SER A 213 12.00 -2.79 -19.27
C SER A 213 11.53 -1.81 -20.37
N ARG A 214 10.66 -0.87 -20.05
CA ARG A 214 9.87 -0.12 -21.03
C ARG A 214 10.71 0.81 -21.90
N TYR A 215 11.73 1.47 -21.34
CA TYR A 215 12.50 2.52 -22.02
C TYR A 215 13.95 2.12 -22.36
N GLY A 216 14.28 0.83 -22.36
CA GLY A 216 15.64 0.36 -22.64
C GLY A 216 16.61 0.76 -21.51
N ARG A 217 17.69 1.47 -21.84
CA ARG A 217 18.65 2.03 -20.88
C ARG A 217 18.59 3.55 -20.94
N PRO A 218 17.77 4.20 -20.12
CA PRO A 218 17.70 5.66 -20.09
C PRO A 218 19.07 6.27 -19.74
N PRO A 219 19.49 7.33 -20.42
CA PRO A 219 20.74 8.05 -20.10
C PRO A 219 20.59 9.01 -18.91
N ILE A 220 19.37 9.21 -18.42
CA ILE A 220 19.01 10.03 -17.26
C ILE A 220 18.26 9.17 -16.23
N PRO A 221 18.17 9.59 -14.96
CA PRO A 221 17.44 8.86 -13.95
C PRO A 221 16.02 8.53 -14.37
N TYR A 222 15.55 7.33 -14.03
CA TYR A 222 14.21 6.86 -14.30
C TYR A 222 13.50 6.52 -13.00
N VAL A 223 12.46 7.26 -12.68
CA VAL A 223 11.63 7.11 -11.48
C VAL A 223 10.31 6.49 -11.86
N VAL A 224 9.90 5.44 -11.16
CA VAL A 224 8.55 4.87 -11.26
C VAL A 224 7.77 5.34 -10.05
N ALA A 225 6.75 6.17 -10.26
CA ALA A 225 5.81 6.55 -9.22
C ALA A 225 4.68 5.51 -9.16
N ILE A 226 4.42 4.99 -7.97
CA ILE A 226 3.35 4.02 -7.73
C ILE A 226 2.32 4.60 -6.76
N ASP A 227 1.05 4.53 -7.15
CA ASP A 227 -0.08 4.79 -6.28
C ASP A 227 -0.69 3.47 -5.83
N ILE A 228 -0.70 3.22 -4.52
CA ILE A 228 -1.09 1.94 -3.97
C ILE A 228 -2.51 2.07 -3.43
N GLN A 229 -3.44 1.47 -4.18
CA GLN A 229 -4.88 1.43 -3.89
C GLN A 229 -5.27 0.01 -3.49
N THR A 230 -4.81 -0.41 -2.31
CA THR A 230 -5.12 -1.71 -1.75
C THR A 230 -6.02 -1.57 -0.54
N ALA A 231 -6.89 -2.54 -0.31
CA ALA A 231 -7.81 -2.58 0.82
C ALA A 231 -7.08 -2.60 2.18
N PHE A 232 -5.83 -3.04 2.17
CA PHE A 232 -4.99 -3.10 3.36
C PHE A 232 -3.98 -1.96 3.36
N PRO A 233 -3.83 -1.25 4.48
CA PRO A 233 -2.80 -0.22 4.59
C PRO A 233 -1.43 -0.87 4.40
N ILE A 234 -0.67 -0.35 3.44
CA ILE A 234 0.75 -0.70 3.35
C ILE A 234 1.46 -0.12 4.54
N GLU A 235 2.09 -0.99 5.31
CA GLU A 235 3.03 -0.62 6.36
C GLU A 235 4.45 -0.51 5.80
N ALA A 236 5.30 0.22 6.51
CA ALA A 236 6.71 0.36 6.13
C ALA A 236 7.41 -0.98 5.91
N PHE A 237 7.06 -1.97 6.72
CA PHE A 237 7.62 -3.32 6.64
C PHE A 237 7.29 -4.00 5.30
N SER A 238 6.03 -3.97 4.88
CA SER A 238 5.58 -4.57 3.62
C SER A 238 6.20 -3.87 2.43
N LEU A 239 6.30 -2.55 2.46
CA LEU A 239 6.94 -1.75 1.42
C LEU A 239 8.44 -2.08 1.30
N THR A 240 9.19 -2.00 2.41
CA THR A 240 10.63 -2.26 2.40
C THR A 240 10.93 -3.70 2.00
N ARG A 241 10.11 -4.67 2.45
CA ARG A 241 10.21 -6.06 2.01
C ARG A 241 9.99 -6.22 0.51
N SER A 242 8.98 -5.57 -0.06
CA SER A 242 8.69 -5.62 -1.50
C SER A 242 9.84 -5.05 -2.33
N LEU A 243 10.38 -3.92 -1.92
CA LEU A 243 11.39 -3.21 -2.69
C LEU A 243 12.81 -3.73 -2.43
N TYR A 244 13.15 -4.06 -1.19
CA TYR A 244 14.53 -4.39 -0.82
C TYR A 244 14.72 -5.82 -0.32
N GLY A 245 13.61 -6.56 -0.12
CA GLY A 245 13.65 -7.97 0.24
C GLY A 245 13.35 -8.26 1.70
N SER A 246 13.38 -9.55 2.02
CA SER A 246 13.04 -10.08 3.33
C SER A 246 13.94 -9.52 4.41
N VAL A 247 13.34 -9.08 5.51
CA VAL A 247 14.09 -8.52 6.66
C VAL A 247 14.81 -9.63 7.39
N GLN A 248 16.10 -9.42 7.64
CA GLN A 248 16.98 -10.27 8.42
C GLN A 248 17.46 -9.51 9.65
N TRP A 249 17.12 -9.99 10.82
CA TRP A 249 17.57 -9.40 12.07
C TRP A 249 18.89 -10.03 12.49
N GLN A 250 19.89 -9.17 12.74
CA GLN A 250 21.20 -9.59 13.20
C GLN A 250 21.25 -9.52 14.71
N PHE A 251 21.66 -10.63 15.31
CA PHE A 251 21.88 -10.73 16.74
C PHE A 251 23.30 -11.19 17.00
N SER A 252 23.94 -10.67 18.04
CA SER A 252 25.17 -11.24 18.58
C SER A 252 24.91 -11.86 19.95
N THR A 253 25.48 -13.03 20.17
CA THR A 253 25.47 -13.69 21.47
C THR A 253 26.87 -13.60 22.04
N PRO A 254 27.16 -12.67 22.95
CA PRO A 254 28.46 -12.64 23.61
C PRO A 254 28.67 -13.94 24.42
N PRO A 255 29.93 -14.39 24.62
CA PRO A 255 30.22 -15.63 25.33
C PRO A 255 29.63 -15.69 26.74
N GLN A 256 29.42 -14.56 27.37
CA GLN A 256 28.79 -14.40 28.68
C GLN A 256 27.88 -13.17 28.63
N GLY A 257 26.60 -13.39 28.34
CA GLY A 257 25.61 -12.30 28.32
C GLY A 257 24.37 -12.60 27.48
N PRO A 258 23.35 -11.75 27.59
CA PRO A 258 22.14 -11.87 26.80
C PRO A 258 22.42 -11.61 25.31
N MET A 259 21.58 -12.18 24.46
CA MET A 259 21.58 -11.88 23.02
C MET A 259 21.33 -10.38 22.80
N VAL A 260 22.17 -9.74 22.01
CA VAL A 260 22.10 -8.31 21.72
C VAL A 260 21.71 -8.11 20.26
N PHE A 261 20.65 -7.35 20.01
CA PHE A 261 20.27 -6.91 18.68
C PHE A 261 21.36 -5.99 18.10
N ARG A 262 21.84 -6.29 16.92
CA ARG A 262 22.91 -5.55 16.23
C ARG A 262 22.42 -4.68 15.11
N GLY A 263 21.32 -5.05 14.53
CA GLY A 263 20.75 -4.32 13.40
C GLY A 263 19.84 -5.20 12.57
N GLU A 264 19.47 -4.65 11.46
CA GLU A 264 18.60 -5.25 10.50
C GLU A 264 19.17 -5.03 9.11
N THR A 265 19.11 -6.07 8.28
CA THR A 265 19.45 -6.04 6.86
C THR A 265 18.27 -6.55 6.05
N HIS A 266 18.25 -6.25 4.76
CA HIS A 266 17.30 -6.84 3.83
C HIS A 266 18.03 -7.84 2.93
N ALA A 267 17.44 -9.02 2.77
CA ALA A 267 17.91 -10.01 1.79
C ALA A 267 17.79 -9.42 0.38
N ARG A 268 18.69 -9.85 -0.53
CA ARG A 268 18.71 -9.34 -1.91
C ARG A 268 17.68 -10.06 -2.80
N ASP A 269 16.44 -10.17 -2.30
CA ASP A 269 15.31 -10.79 -2.99
C ASP A 269 14.17 -9.80 -3.30
N GLY A 270 14.36 -8.51 -3.00
CA GLY A 270 13.41 -7.43 -3.30
C GLY A 270 13.56 -6.86 -4.71
N MET A 271 12.56 -6.09 -5.15
CA MET A 271 12.50 -5.55 -6.51
C MET A 271 13.69 -4.66 -6.89
N LEU A 272 14.22 -3.88 -5.96
CA LEU A 272 15.36 -2.97 -6.17
C LEU A 272 16.70 -3.55 -5.70
N SER A 273 16.70 -4.67 -4.99
CA SER A 273 17.92 -5.26 -4.43
C SER A 273 18.28 -6.61 -5.02
N ALA A 274 17.36 -7.23 -5.80
CA ALA A 274 17.56 -8.57 -6.31
C ALA A 274 18.74 -8.68 -7.27
N HIS A 275 19.39 -9.85 -7.23
CA HIS A 275 20.51 -10.23 -8.09
C HIS A 275 20.12 -11.45 -8.91
N ASP A 276 20.69 -11.57 -10.10
CA ASP A 276 20.57 -12.78 -10.91
C ASP A 276 21.39 -13.93 -10.32
N GLY A 277 21.26 -15.11 -10.90
CA GLY A 277 22.01 -16.31 -10.47
C GLY A 277 23.54 -16.18 -10.58
N THR A 278 24.07 -15.08 -11.14
CA THR A 278 25.51 -14.75 -11.23
C THR A 278 25.95 -13.69 -10.22
N GLY A 279 25.03 -13.21 -9.36
CA GLY A 279 25.28 -12.15 -8.37
C GLY A 279 25.28 -10.74 -8.96
N ARG A 280 24.73 -10.52 -10.16
CA ARG A 280 24.62 -9.18 -10.76
C ARG A 280 23.28 -8.57 -10.41
N PRO A 281 23.25 -7.27 -10.03
CA PRO A 281 21.99 -6.56 -9.78
C PRO A 281 21.07 -6.58 -11.00
N ILE A 282 19.79 -6.84 -10.78
CA ILE A 282 18.75 -6.77 -11.81
C ILE A 282 17.93 -5.49 -11.67
N ARG A 283 17.13 -5.16 -12.69
CA ARG A 283 16.25 -3.97 -12.72
C ARG A 283 16.96 -2.63 -12.53
N THR A 284 18.27 -2.58 -12.74
CA THR A 284 19.13 -1.40 -12.54
C THR A 284 18.74 -0.19 -13.39
N ARG A 285 17.77 -0.32 -14.29
CA ARG A 285 17.24 0.78 -15.11
C ARG A 285 16.36 1.75 -14.34
N ILE A 286 15.68 1.26 -13.29
CA ILE A 286 14.93 2.10 -12.37
C ILE A 286 15.91 2.75 -11.40
N SER A 287 15.85 4.07 -11.27
CA SER A 287 16.70 4.82 -10.36
C SER A 287 16.11 4.95 -8.95
N ALA A 288 14.80 5.07 -8.88
CA ALA A 288 14.03 5.11 -7.64
C ALA A 288 12.57 4.73 -7.89
N VAL A 289 11.90 4.34 -6.83
CA VAL A 289 10.44 4.19 -6.78
C VAL A 289 9.89 5.28 -5.87
N ALA A 290 8.99 6.10 -6.41
CA ALA A 290 8.23 7.08 -5.64
C ALA A 290 6.90 6.43 -5.21
N VAL A 291 6.73 6.18 -3.93
CA VAL A 291 5.53 5.53 -3.39
C VAL A 291 4.58 6.58 -2.86
N HIS A 292 3.43 6.66 -3.47
CA HIS A 292 2.34 7.52 -3.03
C HIS A 292 1.36 6.73 -2.18
N LYS A 293 0.92 7.36 -1.10
CA LYS A 293 -0.17 6.87 -0.26
C LYS A 293 -1.14 7.99 0.06
N ARG A 294 -2.40 7.70 -0.13
CA ARG A 294 -3.50 8.56 0.25
C ARG A 294 -4.07 8.09 1.59
N THR A 295 -4.26 9.01 2.52
CA THR A 295 -4.86 8.75 3.82
C THR A 295 -6.07 9.65 4.01
N HIS A 296 -7.24 9.05 4.28
CA HIS A 296 -8.46 9.77 4.63
C HIS A 296 -8.61 9.81 6.14
N ARG A 297 -8.74 10.99 6.71
CA ARG A 297 -9.11 11.19 8.12
C ARG A 297 -10.59 11.48 8.21
N ARG A 298 -11.24 10.94 9.25
CA ARG A 298 -12.71 10.99 9.38
C ARG A 298 -13.33 12.40 9.28
N ASP A 299 -12.60 13.43 9.66
CA ASP A 299 -13.09 14.81 9.76
C ASP A 299 -12.16 15.81 9.06
N GLU A 300 -11.22 15.35 8.24
CA GLU A 300 -10.17 16.18 7.69
C GLU A 300 -9.94 15.89 6.20
N GLU A 301 -9.26 16.82 5.59
CA GLU A 301 -8.77 16.79 4.22
C GLU A 301 -8.02 15.50 3.87
N THR A 302 -8.13 15.07 2.63
CA THR A 302 -7.36 13.95 2.11
C THR A 302 -5.87 14.31 2.10
N LEU A 303 -5.07 13.54 2.84
CA LEU A 303 -3.63 13.71 2.88
C LEU A 303 -2.97 12.84 1.81
N HIS A 304 -2.07 13.47 1.06
CA HIS A 304 -1.20 12.81 0.09
C HIS A 304 0.23 12.75 0.63
N GLU A 305 0.73 11.56 0.82
CA GLU A 305 2.08 11.34 1.32
C GLU A 305 2.89 10.60 0.26
N MET A 306 4.10 11.06 0.00
CA MET A 306 5.04 10.43 -0.93
C MET A 306 6.32 10.04 -0.22
N VAL A 307 6.91 8.93 -0.61
CA VAL A 307 8.22 8.45 -0.14
C VAL A 307 9.04 8.04 -1.34
N ILE A 308 10.29 8.46 -1.40
CA ILE A 308 11.24 8.05 -2.45
C ILE A 308 12.12 6.92 -1.95
N CYS A 309 12.07 5.80 -2.63
CA CYS A 309 12.86 4.61 -2.36
C CYS A 309 13.95 4.46 -3.42
N HIS A 310 15.20 4.76 -3.09
CA HIS A 310 16.31 4.74 -4.03
C HIS A 310 16.78 3.34 -4.36
N HIS A 311 17.10 3.08 -5.65
CA HIS A 311 17.65 1.80 -6.08
C HIS A 311 19.14 1.73 -5.75
N PRO A 312 19.59 0.74 -4.95
CA PRO A 312 20.99 0.65 -4.49
C PRO A 312 22.02 0.53 -5.62
N ALA A 313 21.63 -0.08 -6.73
CA ALA A 313 22.51 -0.39 -7.86
C ALA A 313 21.95 0.16 -9.18
N ALA A 314 21.29 1.32 -9.15
CA ALA A 314 20.78 1.97 -10.36
C ALA A 314 21.89 2.24 -11.37
N ALA A 315 21.64 1.97 -12.65
CA ALA A 315 22.59 2.27 -13.73
C ALA A 315 22.82 3.79 -13.88
N VAL A 316 21.79 4.58 -13.63
CA VAL A 316 21.85 6.03 -13.50
C VAL A 316 21.19 6.41 -12.18
N SER A 317 21.99 6.85 -11.21
CA SER A 317 21.48 7.18 -9.88
C SER A 317 20.66 8.46 -9.89
N LEU A 318 19.58 8.49 -9.13
CA LEU A 318 18.83 9.70 -8.82
C LEU A 318 19.52 10.45 -7.66
N SER A 319 19.79 11.74 -7.84
CA SER A 319 20.31 12.55 -6.74
C SER A 319 19.25 12.75 -5.65
N PRO A 320 19.58 12.47 -4.37
CA PRO A 320 18.65 12.75 -3.27
C PRO A 320 18.23 14.23 -3.16
N GLU A 321 19.05 15.15 -3.65
CA GLU A 321 18.77 16.59 -3.65
C GLU A 321 17.54 16.96 -4.48
N ILE A 322 17.19 16.13 -5.49
CA ILE A 322 16.01 16.36 -6.33
C ILE A 322 14.73 16.33 -5.50
N PHE A 323 14.62 15.36 -4.60
CA PHE A 323 13.44 15.16 -3.76
C PHE A 323 13.68 15.53 -2.28
N ARG A 324 14.58 16.51 -2.01
CA ARG A 324 14.95 16.86 -0.63
C ARG A 324 13.79 17.26 0.27
N SER A 325 12.67 17.70 -0.30
CA SER A 325 11.44 18.03 0.44
C SER A 325 10.52 16.84 0.70
N VAL A 326 10.89 15.65 0.21
CA VAL A 326 10.11 14.42 0.31
C VAL A 326 10.90 13.41 1.15
N PRO A 327 10.27 12.66 2.07
CA PRO A 327 10.93 11.58 2.80
C PRO A 327 11.59 10.57 1.86
N GLN A 328 12.86 10.22 2.14
CA GLN A 328 13.65 9.37 1.28
C GLN A 328 14.26 8.19 2.05
N LEU A 329 14.15 7.01 1.47
CA LEU A 329 14.81 5.80 1.94
C LEU A 329 16.05 5.54 1.09
N LEU A 330 17.19 5.66 1.70
CA LEU A 330 18.50 5.63 1.07
C LEU A 330 19.24 4.33 1.43
N LEU A 331 20.14 3.91 0.55
CA LEU A 331 21.11 2.88 0.88
C LEU A 331 22.10 3.44 1.91
N ASP A 332 22.26 2.74 3.04
CA ASP A 332 23.31 3.00 4.00
C ASP A 332 24.53 2.11 3.74
N ARG A 333 24.29 0.80 3.56
CA ARG A 333 25.32 -0.20 3.29
C ARG A 333 24.78 -1.32 2.40
N ALA A 334 25.66 -1.84 1.54
CA ALA A 334 25.40 -3.08 0.80
C ALA A 334 26.65 -3.97 0.87
N ASP A 335 26.48 -5.22 1.30
CA ASP A 335 27.53 -6.22 1.39
C ASP A 335 26.96 -7.63 1.10
N ASP A 336 27.76 -8.69 1.28
CA ASP A 336 27.35 -10.05 1.01
C ASP A 336 26.18 -10.54 1.89
N GLU A 337 25.97 -9.90 3.04
CA GLU A 337 24.88 -10.23 3.97
C GLU A 337 23.54 -9.57 3.58
N GLY A 338 23.57 -8.51 2.75
CA GLY A 338 22.36 -7.83 2.32
C GLY A 338 22.50 -6.33 2.10
N VAL A 339 21.39 -5.63 2.26
CA VAL A 339 21.28 -4.16 2.17
C VAL A 339 20.78 -3.59 3.48
N THR A 340 21.47 -2.59 3.99
CA THR A 340 21.02 -1.77 5.11
C THR A 340 20.50 -0.45 4.58
N LEU A 341 19.35 -0.02 5.10
CA LEU A 341 18.67 1.18 4.66
C LEU A 341 18.61 2.20 5.79
N ARG A 342 18.62 3.48 5.42
CA ARG A 342 18.38 4.59 6.36
C ARG A 342 17.41 5.60 5.76
N TRP A 343 16.63 6.23 6.60
CA TRP A 343 15.88 7.40 6.20
C TRP A 343 16.84 8.60 6.06
N ALA A 344 16.54 9.49 5.10
CA ALA A 344 17.16 10.80 5.10
C ALA A 344 16.78 11.54 6.40
N ASP A 345 17.67 12.42 6.86
CA ASP A 345 17.48 13.11 8.15
C ASP A 345 16.27 14.06 8.12
N ASP A 346 15.98 14.65 6.95
CA ASP A 346 14.91 15.61 6.74
C ASP A 346 14.40 15.52 5.29
N PRO A 347 13.07 15.50 5.06
CA PRO A 347 11.98 15.45 6.04
C PRO A 347 11.84 14.07 6.69
N ALA A 348 11.31 14.06 7.91
CA ALA A 348 11.04 12.80 8.61
C ALA A 348 10.02 11.95 7.85
N PRO A 349 10.18 10.61 7.86
CA PRO A 349 9.27 9.71 7.19
C PRO A 349 7.84 9.85 7.74
N PRO A 350 6.80 9.64 6.91
CA PRO A 350 5.42 9.69 7.35
C PRO A 350 5.13 8.58 8.37
N ARG A 351 4.06 8.74 9.15
CA ARG A 351 3.74 7.80 10.25
C ARG A 351 3.60 6.35 9.77
N TRP A 352 2.97 6.14 8.62
CA TRP A 352 2.79 4.80 8.04
C TRP A 352 4.10 4.14 7.61
N ALA A 353 5.14 4.94 7.36
CA ALA A 353 6.46 4.46 6.98
C ALA A 353 7.43 4.36 8.18
N ARG A 354 7.01 4.79 9.37
CA ARG A 354 7.76 4.59 10.62
C ARG A 354 7.40 3.22 11.19
N ARG A 355 8.39 2.48 11.60
CA ARG A 355 8.16 1.26 12.37
C ARG A 355 7.64 1.63 13.75
N SER A 356 6.58 0.97 14.19
CA SER A 356 6.07 1.02 15.55
C SER A 356 7.00 0.25 16.49
#